data_91534eaef9daf54d4db566371c3889c3
#
_entry.id   91534eaef9daf54d4db566371c3889c3
#
_cell.length_a   1.000
_cell.length_b   1.000
_cell.length_c   1.000
_cell.angle_alpha   90.00
_cell.angle_beta   90.00
_cell.angle_gamma   90.00
#
_symmetry.space_group_name_H-M   'P 1'
#
loop_
_entity.id
_entity.type
_entity.pdbx_description
1 polymer ?
#
loop_
_entity_poly.entity_id
_entity_poly.type
_entity_poly.pdbx_seq_one_letter_code
_entity_poly.pdbx_strand_id
1 'polypeptide(L)'
;PILGNKCRIYQYVGDDIVIVWKVKDGVKNLNCINLFFDILDEIDSKKDLYLQKYGVYPKFKAGIHCGKVITGEIGYIKKDIVYHGDTINTASRIQAECNVHSKRLLISGELLKLLRIEDEYKVEDIGTKLLRGKENALELFSIERV
;
A
#
# COMPACT_ATOMS: atom_id res chain seq x y z
N PRO A 1 8.32 -11.72 -3.23
CA PRO A 1 6.90 -11.32 -3.37
C PRO A 1 6.67 -10.23 -4.41
N ILE A 2 7.49 -9.18 -4.43
CA ILE A 2 7.31 -8.03 -5.33
C ILE A 2 7.35 -8.43 -6.80
N LEU A 3 8.31 -9.23 -7.21
CA LEU A 3 8.50 -9.64 -8.60
C LEU A 3 7.35 -10.50 -9.15
N GLY A 4 6.71 -11.30 -8.30
CA GLY A 4 5.60 -12.17 -8.71
C GLY A 4 4.25 -11.46 -8.87
N ASN A 5 4.11 -10.22 -8.39
CA ASN A 5 2.83 -9.50 -8.31
C ASN A 5 2.65 -8.41 -9.37
N LYS A 6 3.43 -8.42 -10.44
CA LYS A 6 3.37 -7.45 -11.56
C LYS A 6 3.39 -5.99 -11.13
N CYS A 7 4.09 -5.69 -10.06
CA CYS A 7 4.25 -4.34 -9.55
C CYS A 7 5.62 -3.77 -9.93
N ARG A 8 5.75 -2.48 -9.69
CA ARG A 8 7.02 -1.77 -9.86
C ARG A 8 7.35 -1.01 -8.58
N ILE A 9 8.57 -1.13 -8.12
CA ILE A 9 9.09 -0.24 -7.08
C ILE A 9 9.34 1.11 -7.73
N TYR A 10 8.67 2.14 -7.22
CA TYR A 10 8.82 3.50 -7.70
C TYR A 10 9.99 4.19 -7.01
N GLN A 11 10.02 4.17 -5.69
CA GLN A 11 11.09 4.79 -4.92
C GLN A 11 11.14 4.28 -3.48
N TYR A 12 12.27 4.53 -2.85
CA TYR A 12 12.44 4.41 -1.41
C TYR A 12 12.48 5.82 -0.81
N VAL A 13 11.76 6.04 0.30
CA VAL A 13 11.75 7.29 1.05
C VAL A 13 12.01 6.95 2.52
N GLY A 14 13.27 7.13 2.97
CA GLY A 14 13.67 6.67 4.29
C GLY A 14 13.51 5.15 4.42
N ASP A 15 12.71 4.70 5.36
CA ASP A 15 12.31 3.31 5.58
C ASP A 15 11.01 2.91 4.86
N ASP A 16 10.41 3.85 4.13
CA ASP A 16 9.21 3.60 3.33
C ASP A 16 9.57 3.15 1.90
N ILE A 17 8.72 2.33 1.33
CA ILE A 17 8.80 1.90 -0.05
C ILE A 17 7.50 2.22 -0.78
N VAL A 18 7.61 2.85 -1.93
CA VAL A 18 6.46 3.15 -2.79
C VAL A 18 6.41 2.14 -3.92
N ILE A 19 5.33 1.39 -4.00
CA ILE A 19 5.08 0.35 -4.99
C ILE A 19 3.86 0.75 -5.81
N VAL A 20 3.95 0.58 -7.11
CA VAL A 20 2.88 0.96 -8.04
C VAL A 20 2.49 -0.18 -8.96
N TRP A 21 1.23 -0.21 -9.34
CA TRP A 21 0.65 -1.09 -10.36
C TRP A 21 -0.17 -0.28 -11.34
N LYS A 22 -0.30 -0.79 -12.55
CA LYS A 22 -1.48 -0.43 -13.35
C LYS A 22 -2.72 -0.95 -12.62
N VAL A 23 -3.79 -0.17 -12.57
CA VAL A 23 -4.99 -0.54 -11.80
C VAL A 23 -5.46 -1.96 -12.15
N LYS A 24 -5.56 -2.29 -13.44
CA LYS A 24 -5.98 -3.63 -13.89
C LYS A 24 -5.12 -4.78 -13.34
N ASP A 25 -3.83 -4.54 -13.14
CA ASP A 25 -2.91 -5.55 -12.62
C ASP A 25 -2.95 -5.62 -11.09
N GLY A 26 -3.09 -4.48 -10.42
CA GLY A 26 -3.18 -4.41 -8.96
C GLY A 26 -4.44 -5.03 -8.40
N VAL A 27 -5.58 -4.84 -9.08
CA VAL A 27 -6.87 -5.39 -8.62
C VAL A 27 -7.08 -6.84 -9.03
N LYS A 28 -6.43 -7.30 -10.10
CA LYS A 28 -6.53 -8.67 -10.57
C LYS A 28 -6.08 -9.65 -9.49
N ASN A 29 -6.96 -10.59 -9.14
CA ASN A 29 -6.67 -11.61 -8.11
C ASN A 29 -6.20 -10.99 -6.78
N LEU A 30 -6.63 -9.77 -6.47
CA LEU A 30 -6.21 -9.03 -5.27
C LEU A 30 -4.68 -8.85 -5.14
N ASN A 31 -3.97 -8.71 -6.26
CA ASN A 31 -2.50 -8.64 -6.26
C ASN A 31 -1.95 -7.60 -5.27
N CYS A 32 -2.57 -6.41 -5.20
CA CYS A 32 -2.11 -5.36 -4.28
C CYS A 32 -2.31 -5.73 -2.80
N ILE A 33 -3.35 -6.47 -2.48
CA ILE A 33 -3.62 -6.96 -1.12
C ILE A 33 -2.70 -8.14 -0.81
N ASN A 34 -2.61 -9.10 -1.73
CA ASN A 34 -1.80 -10.29 -1.55
C ASN A 34 -0.32 -9.94 -1.35
N LEU A 35 0.20 -8.96 -2.08
CA LEU A 35 1.59 -8.52 -1.89
C LEU A 35 1.86 -8.09 -0.45
N PHE A 36 0.95 -7.34 0.17
CA PHE A 36 1.09 -6.93 1.56
C PHE A 36 1.23 -8.13 2.48
N PHE A 37 0.34 -9.11 2.33
CA PHE A 37 0.36 -10.30 3.18
C PHE A 37 1.55 -11.23 2.87
N ASP A 38 1.99 -11.32 1.62
CA ASP A 38 3.21 -12.04 1.25
C ASP A 38 4.45 -11.43 1.93
N ILE A 39 4.51 -10.11 2.00
CA ILE A 39 5.60 -9.40 2.72
C ILE A 39 5.52 -9.70 4.21
N LEU A 40 4.33 -9.71 4.81
CA LEU A 40 4.17 -10.07 6.21
C LEU A 40 4.63 -11.50 6.48
N ASP A 41 4.25 -12.44 5.64
CA ASP A 41 4.64 -13.84 5.77
C ASP A 41 6.17 -14.00 5.66
N GLU A 42 6.79 -13.27 4.75
CA GLU A 42 8.26 -13.27 4.61
C GLU A 42 8.95 -12.71 5.85
N ILE A 43 8.43 -11.61 6.41
CA ILE A 43 8.94 -11.02 7.65
C ILE A 43 8.73 -11.99 8.82
N ASP A 44 7.56 -12.60 8.95
CA ASP A 44 7.25 -13.54 10.01
C ASP A 44 8.12 -14.79 9.94
N SER A 45 8.44 -15.27 8.74
CA SER A 45 9.35 -16.42 8.55
C SER A 45 10.77 -16.14 9.05
N LYS A 46 11.16 -14.89 9.13
CA LYS A 46 12.49 -14.44 9.59
C LYS A 46 12.46 -13.78 10.97
N LYS A 47 11.37 -13.90 11.69
CA LYS A 47 11.16 -13.26 12.98
C LYS A 47 12.27 -13.59 13.99
N ASP A 48 12.59 -14.87 14.15
CA ASP A 48 13.62 -15.33 15.09
C ASP A 48 15.00 -14.79 14.71
N LEU A 49 15.30 -14.73 13.41
CA LEU A 49 16.54 -14.16 12.89
C LEU A 49 16.66 -12.67 13.22
N TYR A 50 15.59 -11.90 13.04
CA TYR A 50 15.59 -10.48 13.37
C TYR A 50 15.73 -10.23 14.86
N LEU A 51 15.02 -10.99 15.70
CA LEU A 51 15.11 -10.87 17.14
C LEU A 51 16.52 -11.23 17.63
N GLN A 52 17.10 -12.30 17.10
CA GLN A 52 18.45 -12.75 17.48
C GLN A 52 19.53 -11.75 17.05
N LYS A 53 19.42 -11.21 15.83
CA LYS A 53 20.46 -10.36 15.24
C LYS A 53 20.35 -8.90 15.67
N TYR A 54 19.13 -8.36 15.79
CA TYR A 54 18.87 -6.95 16.04
C TYR A 54 18.09 -6.66 17.32
N GLY A 55 17.59 -7.67 18.02
CA GLY A 55 16.75 -7.52 19.22
C GLY A 55 15.36 -6.90 18.95
N VAL A 56 15.00 -6.71 17.69
CA VAL A 56 13.72 -6.11 17.28
C VAL A 56 13.09 -6.90 16.14
N TYR A 57 11.77 -6.82 16.06
CA TYR A 57 10.98 -7.42 15.01
C TYR A 57 10.35 -6.33 14.14
N PRO A 58 10.58 -6.34 12.82
CA PRO A 58 10.04 -5.31 11.95
C PRO A 58 8.52 -5.33 11.94
N LYS A 59 7.91 -4.17 12.12
CA LYS A 59 6.47 -3.97 11.95
C LYS A 59 6.22 -3.34 10.60
N PHE A 60 5.45 -4.01 9.76
CA PHE A 60 5.12 -3.54 8.43
C PHE A 60 3.69 -3.05 8.36
N LYS A 61 3.48 -1.87 7.77
CA LYS A 61 2.18 -1.24 7.57
C LYS A 61 2.08 -0.71 6.17
N ALA A 62 0.88 -0.67 5.62
CA ALA A 62 0.67 -0.15 4.28
C ALA A 62 -0.63 0.64 4.16
N GLY A 63 -0.59 1.65 3.30
CA GLY A 63 -1.76 2.36 2.79
C GLY A 63 -1.84 2.15 1.28
N ILE A 64 -2.99 1.75 0.78
CA ILE A 64 -3.18 1.50 -0.65
C ILE A 64 -4.33 2.36 -1.17
N HIS A 65 -4.07 3.02 -2.27
CA HIS A 65 -5.03 3.89 -2.94
C HIS A 65 -4.92 3.75 -4.44
N CYS A 66 -5.96 4.07 -5.16
CA CYS A 66 -5.97 4.13 -6.61
C CYS A 66 -6.50 5.49 -7.08
N GLY A 67 -6.05 5.90 -8.23
CA GLY A 67 -6.46 7.17 -8.83
C GLY A 67 -5.65 7.48 -10.05
N LYS A 68 -5.85 8.67 -10.59
CA LYS A 68 -5.06 9.16 -11.71
C LYS A 68 -3.68 9.57 -11.22
N VAL A 69 -2.66 9.18 -11.96
CA VAL A 69 -1.28 9.59 -11.73
C VAL A 69 -0.77 10.23 -13.01
N ILE A 70 -0.22 11.43 -12.89
CA ILE A 70 0.43 12.10 -14.00
C ILE A 70 1.83 11.52 -14.11
N THR A 71 2.17 10.97 -15.27
CA THR A 71 3.49 10.44 -15.56
C THR A 71 4.18 11.31 -16.58
N GLY A 72 5.49 11.45 -16.45
CA GLY A 72 6.31 12.19 -17.41
C GLY A 72 7.67 11.52 -17.56
N GLU A 73 8.30 11.73 -18.72
CA GLU A 73 9.68 11.34 -18.96
C GLU A 73 10.59 12.53 -18.63
N ILE A 74 11.68 12.27 -17.86
CA ILE A 74 12.69 13.27 -17.54
C ILE A 74 13.98 12.91 -18.24
N GLY A 75 14.51 13.88 -19.02
CA GLY A 75 15.81 13.81 -19.68
C GLY A 75 15.77 13.20 -21.08
N TYR A 76 16.81 13.54 -21.87
CA TYR A 76 16.96 13.09 -23.24
C TYR A 76 17.79 11.81 -23.38
N ILE A 77 18.69 11.56 -22.44
CA ILE A 77 19.64 10.44 -22.48
C ILE A 77 19.16 9.28 -21.62
N LYS A 78 18.54 9.59 -20.47
CA LYS A 78 17.94 8.61 -19.57
C LYS A 78 16.48 8.94 -19.38
N LYS A 79 15.63 8.07 -19.88
CA LYS A 79 14.17 8.22 -19.75
C LYS A 79 13.72 7.60 -18.42
N ASP A 80 13.46 8.45 -17.45
CA ASP A 80 12.83 8.04 -16.21
C ASP A 80 11.35 8.43 -16.22
N ILE A 81 10.49 7.50 -15.81
CA ILE A 81 9.07 7.79 -15.61
C ILE A 81 8.90 8.32 -14.20
N VAL A 82 8.41 9.55 -14.09
CA VAL A 82 8.11 10.19 -12.82
C VAL A 82 6.61 10.20 -12.61
N TYR A 83 6.19 9.70 -11.46
CA TYR A 83 4.79 9.70 -11.06
C TYR A 83 4.54 10.93 -10.19
N HIS A 84 3.66 11.81 -10.67
CA HIS A 84 3.23 13.01 -9.95
C HIS A 84 1.76 12.89 -9.57
N GLY A 85 1.38 13.61 -8.54
CA GLY A 85 0.00 13.84 -8.22
C GLY A 85 -0.40 13.34 -6.86
N ASP A 86 -1.68 13.54 -6.64
CA ASP A 86 -2.33 13.39 -5.36
C ASP A 86 -2.49 11.93 -4.93
N THR A 87 -2.52 11.00 -5.89
CA THR A 87 -2.74 9.56 -5.60
C THR A 87 -1.65 8.98 -4.69
N ILE A 88 -0.38 9.26 -4.98
CA ILE A 88 0.75 8.77 -4.17
C ILE A 88 0.75 9.44 -2.80
N ASN A 89 0.53 10.74 -2.76
CA ASN A 89 0.45 11.49 -1.51
C ASN A 89 -0.70 11.00 -0.62
N THR A 90 -1.83 10.69 -1.23
CA THR A 90 -2.99 10.13 -0.52
C THR A 90 -2.67 8.75 0.05
N ALA A 91 -2.03 7.88 -0.71
CA ALA A 91 -1.62 6.56 -0.21
C ALA A 91 -0.68 6.68 1.00
N SER A 92 0.27 7.60 0.97
CA SER A 92 1.17 7.88 2.09
C SER A 92 0.42 8.34 3.35
N ARG A 93 -0.58 9.20 3.18
CA ARG A 93 -1.41 9.68 4.27
C ARG A 93 -2.32 8.59 4.85
N ILE A 94 -2.84 7.71 4.00
CA ILE A 94 -3.60 6.53 4.44
C ILE A 94 -2.69 5.62 5.28
N GLN A 95 -1.46 5.41 4.85
CA GLN A 95 -0.50 4.61 5.61
C GLN A 95 -0.24 5.21 7.00
N ALA A 96 -0.13 6.54 7.11
CA ALA A 96 0.05 7.21 8.40
C ALA A 96 -1.15 6.99 9.35
N GLU A 97 -2.37 6.86 8.82
CA GLU A 97 -3.58 6.56 9.60
C GLU A 97 -3.55 5.15 10.23
N CYS A 98 -2.72 4.23 9.73
CA CYS A 98 -2.57 2.91 10.34
C CYS A 98 -2.20 2.98 11.83
N ASN A 99 -1.36 3.93 12.22
CA ASN A 99 -0.98 4.11 13.63
C ASN A 99 -2.14 4.63 14.48
N VAL A 100 -2.93 5.55 13.93
CA VAL A 100 -4.08 6.15 14.63
C VAL A 100 -5.12 5.08 14.96
N HIS A 101 -5.36 4.14 14.06
CA HIS A 101 -6.40 3.10 14.19
C HIS A 101 -5.87 1.74 14.64
N SER A 102 -4.58 1.63 14.95
CA SER A 102 -3.93 0.36 15.31
C SER A 102 -4.16 -0.75 14.27
N LYS A 103 -4.09 -0.37 12.99
CA LYS A 103 -4.26 -1.26 11.84
C LYS A 103 -2.95 -1.39 11.07
N ARG A 104 -2.79 -2.48 10.35
CA ARG A 104 -1.59 -2.75 9.55
C ARG A 104 -1.78 -2.47 8.07
N LEU A 105 -3.01 -2.59 7.57
CA LEU A 105 -3.36 -2.32 6.18
C LEU A 105 -4.65 -1.50 6.13
N LEU A 106 -4.56 -0.32 5.55
CA LEU A 106 -5.71 0.53 5.24
C LEU A 106 -5.78 0.77 3.73
N ILE A 107 -6.99 0.77 3.22
CA ILE A 107 -7.26 1.09 1.81
C ILE A 107 -8.34 2.14 1.71
N SER A 108 -8.37 2.86 0.58
CA SER A 108 -9.45 3.80 0.29
C SER A 108 -10.71 3.09 -0.18
N GLY A 109 -11.87 3.73 0.03
CA GLY A 109 -13.15 3.25 -0.49
C GLY A 109 -13.17 3.15 -2.02
N GLU A 110 -12.47 4.05 -2.70
CA GLU A 110 -12.34 4.03 -4.16
C GLU A 110 -11.65 2.74 -4.64
N LEU A 111 -10.60 2.31 -3.95
CA LEU A 111 -9.95 1.03 -4.25
C LEU A 111 -10.86 -0.15 -3.90
N LEU A 112 -11.52 -0.11 -2.74
CA LEU A 112 -12.41 -1.20 -2.31
C LEU A 112 -13.49 -1.52 -3.35
N LYS A 113 -14.04 -0.50 -4.01
CA LYS A 113 -15.05 -0.66 -5.06
C LYS A 113 -14.56 -1.44 -6.28
N LEU A 114 -13.25 -1.46 -6.52
CA LEU A 114 -12.63 -2.17 -7.63
C LEU A 114 -12.21 -3.60 -7.27
N LEU A 115 -12.15 -3.90 -5.98
CA LEU A 115 -11.69 -5.21 -5.49
C LEU A 115 -12.88 -6.15 -5.32
N ARG A 116 -12.65 -7.42 -5.64
CA ARG A 116 -13.57 -8.52 -5.31
C ARG A 116 -12.95 -9.28 -4.14
N ILE A 117 -13.30 -8.82 -2.93
CA ILE A 117 -12.82 -9.45 -1.70
C ILE A 117 -13.79 -10.57 -1.33
N GLU A 118 -13.26 -11.78 -1.26
CA GLU A 118 -13.97 -12.98 -0.85
C GLU A 118 -13.69 -13.29 0.64
N ASP A 119 -14.20 -14.41 1.10
CA ASP A 119 -14.18 -14.81 2.53
C ASP A 119 -12.76 -14.98 3.14
N GLU A 120 -11.72 -14.87 2.33
CA GLU A 120 -10.32 -14.93 2.77
C GLU A 120 -9.92 -13.73 3.65
N TYR A 121 -10.60 -12.62 3.47
CA TYR A 121 -10.27 -11.37 4.14
C TYR A 121 -11.48 -10.77 4.82
N LYS A 122 -11.22 -10.22 6.00
CA LYS A 122 -12.18 -9.41 6.73
C LYS A 122 -11.97 -7.93 6.38
N VAL A 123 -13.04 -7.27 6.00
CA VAL A 123 -13.08 -5.84 5.72
C VAL A 123 -13.78 -5.13 6.86
N GLU A 124 -13.17 -4.10 7.41
CA GLU A 124 -13.75 -3.28 8.47
C GLU A 124 -13.80 -1.82 8.01
N ASP A 125 -14.96 -1.21 8.12
CA ASP A 125 -15.14 0.22 7.86
C ASP A 125 -14.53 1.02 9.01
N ILE A 126 -13.51 1.83 8.70
CA ILE A 126 -12.85 2.70 9.67
C ILE A 126 -13.53 4.07 9.74
N GLY A 127 -14.37 4.37 8.79
CA GLY A 127 -15.08 5.64 8.68
C GLY A 127 -14.48 6.58 7.65
N THR A 128 -15.03 7.77 7.62
CA THR A 128 -14.64 8.83 6.71
C THR A 128 -13.66 9.77 7.41
N LYS A 129 -12.50 10.00 6.81
CA LYS A 129 -11.44 10.84 7.36
C LYS A 129 -11.07 11.97 6.41
N LEU A 130 -10.92 13.16 6.95
CA LEU A 130 -10.27 14.25 6.23
C LEU A 130 -8.76 14.15 6.45
N LEU A 131 -8.06 13.68 5.43
CA LEU A 131 -6.62 13.53 5.49
C LEU A 131 -5.93 14.90 5.39
N ARG A 132 -4.77 15.01 6.03
CA ARG A 132 -3.99 16.26 6.05
C ARG A 132 -3.74 16.76 4.62
N GLY A 133 -4.08 18.04 4.35
CA GLY A 133 -3.88 18.67 3.05
C GLY A 133 -4.88 18.27 1.97
N LYS A 134 -5.95 17.53 2.32
CA LYS A 134 -7.04 17.16 1.41
C LYS A 134 -8.26 18.04 1.68
N GLU A 135 -8.93 18.45 0.62
CA GLU A 135 -10.19 19.21 0.71
C GLU A 135 -11.38 18.29 0.99
N ASN A 136 -11.35 17.06 0.46
CA ASN A 136 -12.40 16.08 0.59
C ASN A 136 -12.01 14.94 1.53
N ALA A 137 -12.98 14.49 2.32
CA ALA A 137 -12.83 13.32 3.16
C ALA A 137 -12.77 12.02 2.33
N LEU A 138 -12.02 11.05 2.83
CA LEU A 138 -11.92 9.71 2.24
C LEU A 138 -12.52 8.68 3.17
N GLU A 139 -13.25 7.73 2.58
CA GLU A 139 -13.62 6.50 3.26
C GLU A 139 -12.41 5.59 3.38
N LEU A 140 -12.17 5.06 4.57
CA LEU A 140 -11.07 4.15 4.85
C LEU A 140 -11.58 2.80 5.35
N PHE A 141 -10.92 1.76 4.90
CA PHE A 141 -11.24 0.38 5.29
C PHE A 141 -9.97 -0.36 5.67
N SER A 142 -10.03 -1.17 6.73
CA SER A 142 -8.95 -2.08 7.05
C SER A 142 -9.20 -3.45 6.42
N ILE A 143 -8.13 -4.11 6.03
CA ILE A 143 -8.16 -5.46 5.50
C ILE A 143 -7.31 -6.36 6.40
N GLU A 144 -7.89 -7.45 6.85
CA GLU A 144 -7.23 -8.44 7.69
C GLU A 144 -7.50 -9.85 7.12
N ARG A 145 -6.55 -10.77 7.28
CA ARG A 145 -6.83 -12.19 7.00
C ARG A 145 -7.80 -12.74 8.04
N VAL A 146 -8.69 -13.59 7.56
CA VAL A 146 -9.57 -14.36 8.43
C VAL A 146 -8.79 -15.46 9.14
#